data_74bb1d932cb57572a74c9704e402c4fd
#
_entry.id   74bb1d932cb57572a74c9704e402c4fd
#
_cell.length_a   1.000
_cell.length_b   1.000
_cell.length_c   1.000
_cell.angle_alpha   90.00
_cell.angle_beta   90.00
_cell.angle_gamma   90.00
#
_symmetry.space_group_name_H-M   'P 1'
#
loop_
_entity.id
_entity.type
_entity.pdbx_description
1 polymer ?
#
loop_
_entity_poly.entity_id
_entity_poly.type
_entity_poly.pdbx_seq_one_letter_code
_entity_poly.pdbx_strand_id
1 'polypeptide(L)'
;MKHTCVVISVADMKRAREFYEDLFGLEVYQDYGINLSYTCGIAMQQNFSWLVDLPEDKVLKKSNNMEICFEEKDFDGFLSRLKDYPAVEYLGDVIEHGWGQRVVRFYDLDGHIIEVGEDMKMVIRRFLDSGMTMEEVSAKMDASVEDLTKLLEDCVCMKEC
;
A
#
# COMPACT_ATOMS: atom_id res chain seq x y z
N MET A 1 19.43 15.81 -5.18
CA MET A 1 18.41 15.73 -4.11
C MET A 1 17.94 14.30 -4.07
N LYS A 2 17.77 13.73 -2.88
CA LYS A 2 17.32 12.33 -2.69
C LYS A 2 16.00 12.35 -1.91
N HIS A 3 14.97 11.67 -2.42
CA HIS A 3 13.76 11.36 -1.63
C HIS A 3 14.12 10.31 -0.57
N THR A 4 13.69 10.49 0.67
CA THR A 4 14.02 9.57 1.77
C THR A 4 12.81 8.81 2.27
N CYS A 5 11.71 9.50 2.56
CA CYS A 5 10.48 8.89 3.05
C CYS A 5 9.29 9.83 2.94
N VAL A 6 8.10 9.27 3.06
CA VAL A 6 6.87 9.99 3.41
C VAL A 6 6.64 9.81 4.90
N VAL A 7 6.39 10.90 5.63
CA VAL A 7 6.10 10.86 7.07
C VAL A 7 4.61 11.02 7.30
N ILE A 8 3.99 10.07 7.99
CA ILE A 8 2.59 10.10 8.37
C ILE A 8 2.42 10.36 9.86
N SER A 9 1.32 11.03 10.22
CA SER A 9 0.98 11.35 11.60
C SER A 9 0.30 10.18 12.27
N VAL A 10 0.77 9.74 13.44
CA VAL A 10 0.13 8.70 14.24
C VAL A 10 -0.16 9.20 15.66
N ALA A 11 -1.31 8.82 16.21
CA ALA A 11 -1.70 9.21 17.56
C ALA A 11 -0.97 8.37 18.63
N ASP A 12 -0.75 7.09 18.35
CA ASP A 12 -0.08 6.14 19.24
C ASP A 12 0.89 5.29 18.42
N MET A 13 2.20 5.48 18.67
CA MET A 13 3.26 4.79 17.93
C MET A 13 3.19 3.27 18.10
N LYS A 14 2.94 2.78 19.31
CA LYS A 14 2.88 1.33 19.57
C LYS A 14 1.76 0.68 18.76
N ARG A 15 0.56 1.25 18.82
CA ARG A 15 -0.62 0.75 18.11
C ARG A 15 -0.43 0.81 16.58
N ALA A 16 0.12 1.92 16.07
CA ALA A 16 0.38 2.07 14.65
C ALA A 16 1.45 1.07 14.18
N ARG A 17 2.52 0.89 14.95
CA ARG A 17 3.58 -0.08 14.68
C ARG A 17 3.04 -1.50 14.58
N GLU A 18 2.29 -1.95 15.60
CA GLU A 18 1.65 -3.28 15.60
C GLU A 18 0.80 -3.48 14.33
N PHE A 19 -0.01 -2.48 13.96
CA PHE A 19 -0.84 -2.55 12.77
C PHE A 19 -0.03 -2.70 11.48
N TYR A 20 0.99 -1.85 11.27
CA TYR A 20 1.77 -1.86 10.03
C TYR A 20 2.71 -3.06 9.92
N GLU A 21 3.30 -3.50 11.02
CA GLU A 21 4.17 -4.69 11.02
C GLU A 21 3.37 -5.99 10.88
N ASP A 22 2.25 -6.13 11.58
CA ASP A 22 1.45 -7.36 11.55
C ASP A 22 0.66 -7.53 10.25
N LEU A 23 0.02 -6.44 9.75
CA LEU A 23 -0.83 -6.53 8.57
C LEU A 23 -0.03 -6.52 7.26
N PHE A 24 1.01 -5.68 7.17
CA PHE A 24 1.79 -5.46 5.94
C PHE A 24 3.19 -6.08 5.98
N GLY A 25 3.65 -6.58 7.13
CA GLY A 25 4.97 -7.16 7.27
C GLY A 25 6.10 -6.14 7.09
N LEU A 26 5.88 -4.87 7.44
CA LEU A 26 6.90 -3.84 7.23
C LEU A 26 8.10 -4.03 8.16
N GLU A 27 9.31 -3.89 7.61
CA GLU A 27 10.55 -4.00 8.33
C GLU A 27 11.03 -2.63 8.80
N VAL A 28 11.31 -2.51 10.12
CA VAL A 28 11.80 -1.27 10.72
C VAL A 28 13.22 -0.98 10.22
N TYR A 29 13.43 0.26 9.75
CA TYR A 29 14.73 0.79 9.37
C TYR A 29 15.39 1.55 10.53
N GLN A 30 14.66 2.48 11.17
CA GLN A 30 15.13 3.26 12.31
C GLN A 30 13.98 3.50 13.30
N ASP A 31 14.27 3.41 14.58
CA ASP A 31 13.33 3.63 15.68
C ASP A 31 13.91 4.64 16.68
N TYR A 32 13.25 5.79 16.81
CA TYR A 32 13.55 6.87 17.74
C TYR A 32 12.43 7.09 18.78
N GLY A 33 11.59 6.09 19.00
CA GLY A 33 10.47 6.13 19.93
C GLY A 33 9.25 6.85 19.33
N ILE A 34 9.26 8.18 19.29
CA ILE A 34 8.15 8.97 18.71
C ILE A 34 8.23 9.15 17.18
N ASN A 35 9.35 8.73 16.59
CA ASN A 35 9.57 8.65 15.14
C ASN A 35 10.10 7.27 14.80
N LEU A 36 9.48 6.63 13.82
CA LEU A 36 9.88 5.32 13.32
C LEU A 36 9.83 5.33 11.80
N SER A 37 10.82 4.76 11.13
CA SER A 37 10.83 4.59 9.68
C SER A 37 10.98 3.13 9.29
N TYR A 38 10.34 2.78 8.17
CA TYR A 38 10.39 1.47 7.54
C TYR A 38 11.32 1.46 6.32
N THR A 39 11.83 0.30 5.97
CA THR A 39 12.71 0.10 4.80
C THR A 39 12.03 0.46 3.48
N CYS A 40 10.70 0.43 3.42
CA CYS A 40 9.90 0.78 2.25
C CYS A 40 9.75 2.29 2.00
N GLY A 41 10.30 3.15 2.87
CA GLY A 41 10.22 4.61 2.71
C GLY A 41 8.97 5.26 3.34
N ILE A 42 8.24 4.53 4.18
CA ILE A 42 7.20 5.09 5.06
C ILE A 42 7.85 5.38 6.41
N ALA A 43 7.54 6.54 6.99
CA ALA A 43 7.89 6.87 8.36
C ALA A 43 6.64 7.33 9.13
N MET A 44 6.60 7.03 10.40
CA MET A 44 5.52 7.43 11.31
C MET A 44 6.04 8.43 12.33
N GLN A 45 5.23 9.42 12.67
CA GLN A 45 5.56 10.42 13.67
C GLN A 45 4.41 10.60 14.66
N GLN A 46 4.68 10.33 15.93
CA GLN A 46 3.82 10.77 17.03
C GLN A 46 4.11 12.24 17.36
N ASN A 47 3.10 13.02 17.75
CA ASN A 47 3.21 14.48 17.92
C ASN A 47 3.61 15.20 16.62
N PHE A 48 2.97 14.84 15.52
CA PHE A 48 3.30 15.36 14.19
C PHE A 48 3.22 16.88 14.09
N SER A 49 2.27 17.52 14.80
CA SER A 49 2.11 18.97 14.88
C SER A 49 3.40 19.67 15.33
N TRP A 50 4.09 19.09 16.34
CA TRP A 50 5.39 19.57 16.78
C TRP A 50 6.48 19.43 15.70
N LEU A 51 6.50 18.31 14.97
CA LEU A 51 7.51 18.08 13.92
C LEU A 51 7.45 19.11 12.81
N VAL A 52 6.24 19.49 12.40
CA VAL A 52 6.01 20.39 11.25
C VAL A 52 5.72 21.85 11.65
N ASP A 53 5.82 22.17 12.95
CA ASP A 53 5.56 23.49 13.52
C ASP A 53 4.17 24.04 13.14
N LEU A 54 3.14 23.20 13.26
CA LEU A 54 1.75 23.56 13.02
C LEU A 54 0.91 23.43 14.30
N PRO A 55 -0.17 24.22 14.45
CA PRO A 55 -1.17 23.97 15.49
C PRO A 55 -1.78 22.56 15.34
N GLU A 56 -2.10 21.90 16.46
CA GLU A 56 -2.62 20.55 16.48
C GLU A 56 -3.92 20.39 15.69
N ASP A 57 -4.78 21.42 15.70
CA ASP A 57 -6.03 21.46 14.94
C ASP A 57 -5.84 21.54 13.41
N LYS A 58 -4.62 21.76 12.94
CA LYS A 58 -4.25 21.76 11.50
C LYS A 58 -3.75 20.41 11.01
N VAL A 59 -3.49 19.49 11.90
CA VAL A 59 -3.17 18.09 11.52
C VAL A 59 -4.49 17.33 11.35
N LEU A 60 -4.96 17.26 10.09
CA LEU A 60 -6.27 16.75 9.77
C LEU A 60 -6.25 15.24 9.60
N LYS A 61 -7.09 14.54 10.35
CA LYS A 61 -7.45 13.15 10.05
C LYS A 61 -8.36 13.09 8.84
N LYS A 62 -8.23 12.01 8.05
CA LYS A 62 -9.03 11.82 6.83
C LYS A 62 -8.97 13.02 5.88
N SER A 63 -7.77 13.54 5.65
CA SER A 63 -7.55 14.65 4.69
C SER A 63 -7.91 14.26 3.26
N ASN A 64 -7.91 12.95 2.93
CA ASN A 64 -8.36 12.37 1.67
C ASN A 64 -7.68 12.94 0.41
N ASN A 65 -6.43 13.36 0.54
CA ASN A 65 -5.64 13.94 -0.54
C ASN A 65 -4.38 13.14 -0.89
N MET A 66 -4.22 11.97 -0.26
CA MET A 66 -3.11 11.04 -0.48
C MET A 66 -3.56 9.64 -0.12
N GLU A 67 -3.03 8.64 -0.79
CA GLU A 67 -3.13 7.24 -0.40
C GLU A 67 -1.74 6.59 -0.34
N ILE A 68 -1.61 5.58 0.50
CA ILE A 68 -0.44 4.70 0.59
C ILE A 68 -0.81 3.40 -0.10
N CYS A 69 -0.09 3.06 -1.17
CA CYS A 69 -0.41 1.92 -2.01
C CYS A 69 0.53 0.74 -1.72
N PHE A 70 -0.06 -0.44 -1.59
CA PHE A 70 0.63 -1.72 -1.49
C PHE A 70 0.13 -2.67 -2.57
N GLU A 71 0.98 -3.58 -3.02
CA GLU A 71 0.60 -4.71 -3.86
C GLU A 71 0.73 -6.03 -3.07
N GLU A 72 -0.26 -6.90 -3.23
CA GLU A 72 -0.32 -8.18 -2.53
C GLU A 72 -0.52 -9.33 -3.53
N LYS A 73 0.33 -10.35 -3.42
CA LYS A 73 0.28 -11.54 -4.28
C LYS A 73 -0.85 -12.47 -3.91
N ASP A 74 -1.10 -12.63 -2.61
CA ASP A 74 -2.23 -13.38 -2.06
C ASP A 74 -3.34 -12.42 -1.62
N PHE A 75 -3.96 -11.76 -2.60
CA PHE A 75 -4.98 -10.74 -2.36
C PHE A 75 -6.18 -11.27 -1.56
N ASP A 76 -6.63 -12.50 -1.84
CA ASP A 76 -7.76 -13.10 -1.12
C ASP A 76 -7.37 -13.47 0.33
N GLY A 77 -6.14 -13.94 0.54
CA GLY A 77 -5.58 -14.14 1.87
C GLY A 77 -5.45 -12.83 2.65
N PHE A 78 -5.02 -11.74 1.98
CA PHE A 78 -4.99 -10.41 2.57
C PHE A 78 -6.39 -9.95 3.01
N LEU A 79 -7.38 -10.07 2.14
CA LEU A 79 -8.77 -9.70 2.49
C LEU A 79 -9.30 -10.50 3.70
N SER A 80 -8.85 -11.74 3.85
CA SER A 80 -9.20 -12.58 5.00
C SER A 80 -8.53 -12.08 6.27
N ARG A 81 -7.24 -11.75 6.23
CA ARG A 81 -6.50 -11.15 7.37
C ARG A 81 -7.04 -9.78 7.77
N LEU A 82 -7.41 -8.95 6.79
CA LEU A 82 -7.93 -7.61 7.05
C LEU A 82 -9.21 -7.63 7.91
N LYS A 83 -10.01 -8.70 7.85
CA LYS A 83 -11.22 -8.86 8.69
C LYS A 83 -10.90 -8.99 10.18
N ASP A 84 -9.68 -9.38 10.54
CA ASP A 84 -9.22 -9.49 11.93
C ASP A 84 -8.90 -8.10 12.54
N TYR A 85 -9.02 -7.03 11.73
CA TYR A 85 -8.80 -5.64 12.13
C TYR A 85 -10.11 -4.83 12.12
N PRO A 86 -11.00 -5.04 13.08
CA PRO A 86 -12.33 -4.39 13.09
C PRO A 86 -12.28 -2.87 13.27
N ALA A 87 -11.11 -2.32 13.60
CA ALA A 87 -10.91 -0.88 13.75
C ALA A 87 -10.65 -0.16 12.41
N VAL A 88 -10.41 -0.88 11.32
CA VAL A 88 -10.29 -0.26 9.99
C VAL A 88 -11.67 0.11 9.45
N GLU A 89 -11.75 1.24 8.77
CA GLU A 89 -12.97 1.72 8.13
C GLU A 89 -12.79 1.62 6.61
N TYR A 90 -13.58 0.75 5.99
CA TYR A 90 -13.53 0.57 4.53
C TYR A 90 -14.07 1.80 3.80
N LEU A 91 -13.43 2.19 2.70
CA LEU A 91 -13.88 3.26 1.78
C LEU A 91 -14.89 2.75 0.74
N GLY A 92 -15.15 1.46 0.72
CA GLY A 92 -16.08 0.80 -0.17
C GLY A 92 -15.79 -0.69 -0.29
N ASP A 93 -16.51 -1.34 -1.18
CA ASP A 93 -16.26 -2.75 -1.51
C ASP A 93 -14.96 -2.89 -2.32
N VAL A 94 -14.47 -4.14 -2.43
CA VAL A 94 -13.43 -4.50 -3.39
C VAL A 94 -13.92 -4.16 -4.79
N ILE A 95 -13.11 -3.42 -5.55
CA ILE A 95 -13.39 -3.10 -6.95
C ILE A 95 -12.38 -3.77 -7.87
N GLU A 96 -12.79 -4.13 -9.08
CA GLU A 96 -11.90 -4.54 -10.16
C GLU A 96 -11.83 -3.40 -11.19
N HIS A 97 -10.63 -2.89 -11.43
CA HIS A 97 -10.40 -1.88 -12.45
C HIS A 97 -10.52 -2.44 -13.88
N GLY A 98 -10.68 -1.56 -14.89
CA GLY A 98 -10.80 -1.96 -16.28
C GLY A 98 -9.66 -2.84 -16.81
N TRP A 99 -8.46 -2.67 -16.26
CA TRP A 99 -7.28 -3.48 -16.54
C TRP A 99 -7.21 -4.78 -15.72
N GLY A 100 -8.23 -5.07 -14.90
CA GLY A 100 -8.40 -6.33 -14.20
C GLY A 100 -7.79 -6.41 -12.81
N GLN A 101 -7.08 -5.39 -12.34
CA GLN A 101 -6.55 -5.36 -10.97
C GLN A 101 -7.68 -5.18 -9.97
N ARG A 102 -7.76 -6.06 -8.98
CA ARG A 102 -8.64 -5.91 -7.83
C ARG A 102 -7.94 -5.05 -6.78
N VAL A 103 -8.69 -4.13 -6.16
CA VAL A 103 -8.18 -3.29 -5.09
C VAL A 103 -9.19 -3.17 -3.96
N VAL A 104 -8.70 -2.99 -2.75
CA VAL A 104 -9.47 -2.59 -1.56
C VAL A 104 -8.88 -1.32 -0.98
N ARG A 105 -9.77 -0.39 -0.56
CA ARG A 105 -9.36 0.86 0.11
C ARG A 105 -10.01 0.96 1.47
N PHE A 106 -9.23 1.42 2.44
CA PHE A 106 -9.69 1.62 3.80
C PHE A 106 -8.85 2.68 4.50
N TYR A 107 -9.34 3.21 5.61
CA TYR A 107 -8.53 4.04 6.50
C TYR A 107 -7.73 3.16 7.45
N ASP A 108 -6.46 3.53 7.66
CA ASP A 108 -5.69 3.01 8.78
C ASP A 108 -6.25 3.52 10.12
N LEU A 109 -5.58 3.18 11.22
CA LEU A 109 -6.03 3.53 12.56
C LEU A 109 -6.01 5.04 12.86
N ASP A 110 -5.34 5.85 12.03
CA ASP A 110 -5.18 7.29 12.19
C ASP A 110 -5.85 8.11 11.07
N GLY A 111 -6.47 7.44 10.09
CA GLY A 111 -7.27 8.03 9.04
C GLY A 111 -6.50 8.34 7.75
N HIS A 112 -5.39 7.65 7.50
CA HIS A 112 -4.73 7.67 6.19
C HIS A 112 -5.39 6.67 5.27
N ILE A 113 -5.57 7.03 4.00
CA ILE A 113 -6.08 6.10 3.00
C ILE A 113 -4.99 5.10 2.66
N ILE A 114 -5.33 3.83 2.81
CA ILE A 114 -4.54 2.70 2.34
C ILE A 114 -5.25 2.08 1.14
N GLU A 115 -4.51 1.87 0.06
CA GLU A 115 -4.91 1.01 -1.04
C GLU A 115 -4.07 -0.26 -0.99
N VAL A 116 -4.73 -1.42 -1.08
CA VAL A 116 -4.05 -2.68 -1.37
C VAL A 116 -4.59 -3.22 -2.67
N GLY A 117 -3.71 -3.33 -3.65
CA GLY A 117 -3.98 -3.88 -4.97
C GLY A 117 -3.47 -5.30 -5.13
N GLU A 118 -4.12 -6.06 -6.01
CA GLU A 118 -3.59 -7.34 -6.48
C GLU A 118 -2.27 -7.10 -7.23
N ASP A 119 -1.21 -7.87 -6.91
CA ASP A 119 0.08 -7.79 -7.63
C ASP A 119 -0.15 -7.93 -9.14
N MET A 120 0.38 -7.00 -9.94
CA MET A 120 0.12 -6.93 -11.37
C MET A 120 0.59 -8.19 -12.12
N LYS A 121 1.62 -8.88 -11.65
CA LYS A 121 2.05 -10.17 -12.23
C LYS A 121 0.98 -11.24 -12.02
N MET A 122 0.29 -11.21 -10.87
CA MET A 122 -0.80 -12.15 -10.60
C MET A 122 -2.01 -11.84 -11.49
N VAL A 123 -2.29 -10.58 -11.77
CA VAL A 123 -3.34 -10.19 -12.74
C VAL A 123 -3.04 -10.72 -14.13
N ILE A 124 -1.82 -10.49 -14.62
CA ILE A 124 -1.39 -11.00 -15.95
C ILE A 124 -1.51 -12.53 -16.00
N ARG A 125 -0.98 -13.23 -14.97
CA ARG A 125 -1.05 -14.70 -14.90
C ARG A 125 -2.50 -15.19 -14.89
N ARG A 126 -3.37 -14.57 -14.13
CA ARG A 126 -4.80 -14.91 -14.07
C ARG A 126 -5.47 -14.81 -15.45
N PHE A 127 -5.14 -13.81 -16.25
CA PHE A 127 -5.65 -13.69 -17.60
C PHE A 127 -5.08 -14.76 -18.55
N LEU A 128 -3.77 -15.01 -18.51
CA LEU A 128 -3.15 -16.07 -19.30
C LEU A 128 -3.71 -17.46 -18.94
N ASP A 129 -3.89 -17.74 -17.64
CA ASP A 129 -4.46 -19.00 -17.15
C ASP A 129 -5.94 -19.16 -17.55
N SER A 130 -6.66 -18.06 -17.77
CA SER A 130 -8.02 -18.07 -18.31
C SER A 130 -8.07 -18.38 -19.82
N GLY A 131 -6.92 -18.48 -20.49
CA GLY A 131 -6.79 -18.80 -21.91
C GLY A 131 -6.63 -17.59 -22.81
N MET A 132 -6.46 -16.37 -22.28
CA MET A 132 -6.14 -15.18 -23.08
C MET A 132 -4.71 -15.27 -23.62
N THR A 133 -4.50 -14.78 -24.83
CA THR A 133 -3.15 -14.56 -25.38
C THR A 133 -2.51 -13.32 -24.77
N MET A 134 -1.19 -13.17 -24.88
CA MET A 134 -0.50 -11.98 -24.38
C MET A 134 -0.97 -10.69 -25.09
N GLU A 135 -1.33 -10.79 -26.36
CA GLU A 135 -1.87 -9.69 -27.14
C GLU A 135 -3.27 -9.26 -26.61
N GLU A 136 -4.11 -10.21 -26.24
CA GLU A 136 -5.42 -9.93 -25.63
C GLU A 136 -5.25 -9.32 -24.23
N VAL A 137 -4.30 -9.80 -23.44
CA VAL A 137 -3.94 -9.21 -22.14
C VAL A 137 -3.43 -7.78 -22.32
N SER A 138 -2.56 -7.56 -23.29
CA SER A 138 -2.03 -6.23 -23.65
C SER A 138 -3.16 -5.25 -23.99
N ALA A 139 -4.11 -5.67 -24.83
CA ALA A 139 -5.26 -4.85 -25.18
C ALA A 139 -6.17 -4.56 -23.99
N LYS A 140 -6.38 -5.55 -23.10
CA LYS A 140 -7.22 -5.41 -21.90
C LYS A 140 -6.61 -4.50 -20.85
N MET A 141 -5.28 -4.57 -20.67
CA MET A 141 -4.55 -3.83 -19.65
C MET A 141 -4.07 -2.46 -20.15
N ASP A 142 -4.28 -2.15 -21.43
CA ASP A 142 -3.78 -0.93 -22.09
C ASP A 142 -2.26 -0.75 -21.89
N ALA A 143 -1.50 -1.84 -22.00
CA ALA A 143 -0.06 -1.88 -21.78
C ALA A 143 0.61 -2.69 -22.90
N SER A 144 1.83 -2.34 -23.28
CA SER A 144 2.55 -3.07 -24.35
C SER A 144 2.89 -4.50 -23.93
N VAL A 145 2.90 -5.43 -24.90
CA VAL A 145 3.36 -6.82 -24.66
C VAL A 145 4.78 -6.83 -24.08
N GLU A 146 5.65 -5.91 -24.52
CA GLU A 146 7.01 -5.77 -23.99
C GLU A 146 7.02 -5.41 -22.50
N ASP A 147 6.19 -4.44 -22.06
CA ASP A 147 6.11 -4.02 -20.67
C ASP A 147 5.51 -5.12 -19.78
N LEU A 148 4.46 -5.81 -20.26
CA LEU A 148 3.88 -6.94 -19.55
C LEU A 148 4.86 -8.11 -19.40
N THR A 149 5.66 -8.37 -20.45
CA THR A 149 6.71 -9.40 -20.42
C THR A 149 7.79 -9.03 -19.41
N LYS A 150 8.25 -7.78 -19.42
CA LYS A 150 9.22 -7.27 -18.41
C LYS A 150 8.66 -7.43 -17.01
N LEU A 151 7.41 -7.04 -16.78
CA LEU A 151 6.74 -7.23 -15.49
C LEU A 151 6.77 -8.69 -15.03
N LEU A 152 6.53 -9.65 -15.91
CA LEU A 152 6.59 -11.07 -15.57
C LEU A 152 8.01 -11.56 -15.28
N GLU A 153 9.01 -11.03 -16.02
CA GLU A 153 10.43 -11.41 -15.90
C GLU A 153 11.12 -10.77 -14.71
N ASP A 154 10.70 -9.56 -14.29
CA ASP A 154 11.26 -8.85 -13.15
C ASP A 154 11.06 -9.66 -11.86
N CYS A 155 11.96 -10.61 -11.69
CA CYS A 155 12.19 -11.29 -10.43
C CYS A 155 12.98 -10.32 -9.54
N VAL A 156 12.24 -9.58 -8.66
CA VAL A 156 12.83 -8.99 -7.47
C VAL A 156 14.11 -8.17 -7.66
N CYS A 157 14.00 -6.94 -8.10
CA CYS A 157 15.05 -5.95 -7.84
C CYS A 157 14.49 -4.65 -7.28
N MET A 158 13.63 -4.74 -6.26
CA MET A 158 13.40 -3.64 -5.33
C MET A 158 14.11 -3.91 -4.00
N LYS A 159 15.32 -4.44 -4.08
CA LYS A 159 16.28 -4.44 -2.97
C LYS A 159 17.43 -3.52 -3.36
N GLU A 160 17.19 -2.24 -3.49
CA GLU A 160 18.21 -1.19 -3.45
C GLU A 160 17.56 0.13 -3.87
N CYS A 161 16.93 0.80 -2.91
CA CYS A 161 16.80 2.26 -2.90
C CYS A 161 17.23 2.78 -1.55
#